data_93748f1a81c6278f90f504e98b53e7a2
#
_entry.id   93748f1a81c6278f90f504e98b53e7a2
#
_cell.length_a   1.000
_cell.length_b   1.000
_cell.length_c   1.000
_cell.angle_alpha   90.00
_cell.angle_beta   90.00
_cell.angle_gamma   90.00
#
_symmetry.space_group_name_H-M   'P 1'
#
loop_
_entity.id
_entity.type
_entity.pdbx_description
1 polymer ?
#
loop_
_entity_poly.entity_id
_entity_poly.type
_entity_poly.pdbx_seq_one_letter_code
_entity_poly.pdbx_strand_id
1 'polypeptide(L)'
;MRILVLLTCLFLLVQCQVQKQEQTARFLIPFSKNPEINPCLTPSDSLWFYCPVRQHEVRWEEKDVFNPASAVKGDTVFLLYRAEDTIGKYNGTSRIGLAYSLDGYHFQKVPAPVLFPDEDEFKNYEWEGGCEDPRLVEDENGVYFMTYTAYDGDKARLFTATSTDLRHWTKHGSVFKKAGDNYVAMWSKAGSIVCRQENGRMIATKINGKYWMYWGESNIYMATSDNLIDWTPLLETDPQKMKPDTMRNYTTSFQILFSTREGKFDSELVEPGPPAVITEEGILFIYNSKNSPAFGDKNLADGTYAAGQVILDKNNPAKVLHRTDQWFITPDQPFEITGQVNNVCFVEGLAFFKDRWLLYYGTADSKIAVAELKVKPD
;
A
#
# COMPACT_ATOMS: atom_id res chain seq x y z
N MET A 1 54.17 4.59 -7.19
CA MET A 1 52.95 4.10 -7.87
C MET A 1 52.02 3.23 -6.98
N ARG A 2 52.52 2.29 -6.18
CA ARG A 2 51.68 1.43 -5.29
C ARG A 2 50.98 2.20 -4.15
N ILE A 3 51.58 3.23 -3.58
CA ILE A 3 51.00 4.02 -2.45
C ILE A 3 49.85 4.90 -2.95
N LEU A 4 49.94 5.45 -4.15
CA LEU A 4 48.88 6.32 -4.71
C LEU A 4 47.61 5.53 -5.05
N VAL A 5 47.74 4.26 -5.48
CA VAL A 5 46.59 3.37 -5.78
C VAL A 5 45.89 2.95 -4.48
N LEU A 6 46.64 2.71 -3.38
CA LEU A 6 46.04 2.38 -2.09
C LEU A 6 45.23 3.56 -1.49
N LEU A 7 45.74 4.79 -1.61
CA LEU A 7 45.04 5.98 -1.13
C LEU A 7 43.75 6.28 -1.93
N THR A 8 43.78 6.10 -3.24
CA THR A 8 42.54 6.25 -4.08
C THR A 8 41.50 5.17 -3.80
N CYS A 9 41.90 3.91 -3.59
CA CYS A 9 40.96 2.86 -3.19
C CYS A 9 40.38 3.10 -1.80
N LEU A 10 41.18 3.59 -0.84
CA LEU A 10 40.67 3.92 0.50
C LEU A 10 39.68 5.08 0.47
N PHE A 11 39.95 6.12 -0.35
CA PHE A 11 39.06 7.28 -0.52
C PHE A 11 37.73 6.87 -1.18
N LEU A 12 37.76 6.01 -2.19
CA LEU A 12 36.57 5.45 -2.83
C LEU A 12 35.73 4.58 -1.88
N LEU A 13 36.37 3.79 -1.04
CA LEU A 13 35.72 2.96 -0.02
C LEU A 13 35.05 3.82 1.06
N VAL A 14 35.74 4.88 1.52
CA VAL A 14 35.20 5.83 2.50
C VAL A 14 34.03 6.61 1.90
N GLN A 15 34.13 7.10 0.66
CA GLN A 15 33.02 7.76 -0.03
C GLN A 15 31.81 6.83 -0.22
N CYS A 16 32.05 5.58 -0.57
CA CYS A 16 30.98 4.59 -0.73
C CYS A 16 30.30 4.25 0.62
N GLN A 17 31.06 4.18 1.71
CA GLN A 17 30.50 3.99 3.06
C GLN A 17 29.73 5.21 3.54
N VAL A 18 30.24 6.43 3.33
CA VAL A 18 29.55 7.68 3.69
C VAL A 18 28.25 7.82 2.89
N GLN A 19 28.28 7.58 1.57
CA GLN A 19 27.06 7.58 0.76
C GLN A 19 26.03 6.53 1.21
N LYS A 20 26.48 5.34 1.57
CA LYS A 20 25.60 4.28 2.07
C LYS A 20 25.01 4.63 3.43
N GLN A 21 25.77 5.29 4.30
CA GLN A 21 25.33 5.74 5.62
C GLN A 21 24.37 6.94 5.54
N GLU A 22 24.59 7.90 4.63
CA GLU A 22 23.66 8.99 4.35
C GLU A 22 22.35 8.49 3.73
N GLN A 23 22.41 7.46 2.88
CA GLN A 23 21.21 6.85 2.29
C GLN A 23 20.38 6.12 3.32
N THR A 24 20.99 5.42 4.29
CA THR A 24 20.29 4.75 5.38
C THR A 24 19.63 5.70 6.38
N ALA A 25 20.16 6.91 6.56
CA ALA A 25 19.59 7.90 7.49
C ALA A 25 18.27 8.54 6.98
N ARG A 26 18.01 8.49 5.66
CA ARG A 26 16.84 9.13 5.04
C ARG A 26 15.64 8.21 4.88
N PHE A 27 15.87 6.90 4.80
CA PHE A 27 14.85 5.90 4.54
C PHE A 27 14.63 5.03 5.77
N LEU A 28 13.43 4.47 5.90
CA LEU A 28 13.16 3.44 6.90
C LEU A 28 13.76 2.11 6.43
N ILE A 29 15.02 1.89 6.73
CA ILE A 29 15.77 0.66 6.42
C ILE A 29 16.87 0.41 7.47
N PRO A 30 17.29 -0.86 7.70
CA PRO A 30 16.69 -2.07 7.12
C PRO A 30 15.49 -2.57 7.92
N PHE A 31 14.49 -3.07 7.24
CA PHE A 31 13.49 -3.93 7.86
C PHE A 31 14.03 -5.37 7.93
N SER A 32 13.75 -6.07 9.03
CA SER A 32 14.11 -7.47 9.23
C SER A 32 12.87 -8.35 9.34
N LYS A 33 12.89 -9.49 8.64
CA LYS A 33 11.86 -10.53 8.71
C LYS A 33 12.24 -11.55 9.78
N ASN A 34 11.27 -12.00 10.56
CA ASN A 34 11.48 -13.09 11.52
C ASN A 34 10.72 -14.35 11.06
N PRO A 35 11.38 -15.41 10.61
CA PRO A 35 10.72 -16.61 10.11
C PRO A 35 9.98 -17.41 11.20
N GLU A 36 10.29 -17.21 12.48
CA GLU A 36 9.58 -17.86 13.58
C GLU A 36 8.19 -17.26 13.84
N ILE A 37 7.98 -16.00 13.44
CA ILE A 37 6.72 -15.26 13.60
C ILE A 37 5.88 -15.34 12.31
N ASN A 38 6.55 -15.38 11.17
CA ASN A 38 5.90 -15.28 9.86
C ASN A 38 5.56 -16.64 9.25
N PRO A 39 4.40 -16.76 8.56
CA PRO A 39 3.39 -15.71 8.35
C PRO A 39 2.61 -15.42 9.64
N CYS A 40 2.31 -14.13 9.92
CA CYS A 40 1.60 -13.70 11.12
C CYS A 40 0.06 -13.81 11.00
N LEU A 41 -0.48 -13.94 9.80
CA LEU A 41 -1.89 -14.23 9.54
C LEU A 41 -2.06 -15.14 8.33
N THR A 42 -2.92 -16.14 8.44
CA THR A 42 -3.18 -17.15 7.40
C THR A 42 -4.68 -17.29 7.16
N PRO A 43 -5.12 -17.82 6.01
CA PRO A 43 -6.53 -18.15 5.75
C PRO A 43 -7.15 -19.03 6.83
N SER A 44 -8.48 -19.09 6.89
CA SER A 44 -9.23 -19.98 7.77
C SER A 44 -10.49 -20.50 7.09
N ASP A 45 -10.69 -21.81 7.12
CA ASP A 45 -11.88 -22.49 6.63
C ASP A 45 -12.99 -22.62 7.70
N SER A 46 -12.73 -22.10 8.90
CA SER A 46 -13.65 -22.21 10.05
C SER A 46 -14.54 -20.99 10.25
N LEU A 47 -14.28 -19.87 9.54
CA LEU A 47 -15.03 -18.63 9.68
C LEU A 47 -16.12 -18.51 8.62
N TRP A 48 -17.35 -18.38 9.08
CA TRP A 48 -18.55 -18.27 8.26
C TRP A 48 -19.14 -16.88 8.32
N PHE A 49 -19.72 -16.44 7.21
CA PHE A 49 -20.38 -15.16 7.06
C PHE A 49 -21.58 -15.30 6.12
N TYR A 50 -22.75 -14.78 6.55
CA TYR A 50 -23.90 -14.67 5.67
C TYR A 50 -23.68 -13.57 4.63
N CYS A 51 -23.42 -13.98 3.38
CA CYS A 51 -23.21 -13.03 2.29
C CYS A 51 -24.56 -12.46 1.81
N PRO A 52 -24.82 -11.15 1.98
CA PRO A 52 -26.12 -10.56 1.65
C PRO A 52 -26.45 -10.65 0.16
N VAL A 53 -25.44 -10.54 -0.72
CA VAL A 53 -25.65 -10.63 -2.17
C VAL A 53 -25.89 -12.07 -2.64
N ARG A 54 -25.19 -13.04 -2.04
CA ARG A 54 -25.40 -14.48 -2.35
C ARG A 54 -26.59 -15.10 -1.61
N GLN A 55 -27.07 -14.45 -0.54
CA GLN A 55 -28.16 -14.90 0.32
C GLN A 55 -27.94 -16.29 0.95
N HIS A 56 -26.68 -16.61 1.26
CA HIS A 56 -26.29 -17.82 2.00
C HIS A 56 -24.95 -17.62 2.74
N GLU A 57 -24.68 -18.53 3.68
CA GLU A 57 -23.40 -18.58 4.39
C GLU A 57 -22.25 -18.97 3.45
N VAL A 58 -21.12 -18.26 3.59
CA VAL A 58 -19.87 -18.54 2.86
C VAL A 58 -18.70 -18.60 3.83
N ARG A 59 -17.68 -19.39 3.50
CA ARG A 59 -16.38 -19.37 4.18
C ARG A 59 -15.56 -18.24 3.60
N TRP A 60 -15.75 -17.05 4.10
CA TRP A 60 -15.38 -15.80 3.46
C TRP A 60 -13.87 -15.54 3.34
N GLU A 61 -13.02 -16.28 4.06
CA GLU A 61 -11.56 -16.16 4.01
C GLU A 61 -10.85 -17.52 3.87
N GLU A 62 -11.52 -18.53 3.30
CA GLU A 62 -10.98 -19.88 3.21
C GLU A 62 -9.85 -20.02 2.19
N LYS A 63 -9.81 -19.16 1.18
CA LYS A 63 -8.84 -19.24 0.10
C LYS A 63 -7.54 -18.52 0.47
N ASP A 64 -7.57 -17.21 0.63
CA ASP A 64 -6.38 -16.37 0.82
C ASP A 64 -6.68 -15.16 1.71
N VAL A 65 -5.64 -14.64 2.42
CA VAL A 65 -5.66 -13.39 3.16
C VAL A 65 -4.37 -12.62 2.88
N PHE A 66 -4.44 -11.35 2.45
CA PHE A 66 -3.28 -10.57 2.04
C PHE A 66 -3.54 -9.06 2.06
N ASN A 67 -2.58 -8.26 1.66
CA ASN A 67 -2.66 -6.81 1.46
C ASN A 67 -3.31 -6.07 2.66
N PRO A 68 -2.65 -6.05 3.84
CA PRO A 68 -3.25 -5.51 5.05
C PRO A 68 -2.94 -4.03 5.24
N ALA A 69 -3.95 -3.20 5.50
CA ALA A 69 -3.76 -1.92 6.19
C ALA A 69 -3.55 -2.13 7.69
N SER A 70 -2.93 -1.18 8.37
CA SER A 70 -2.73 -1.24 9.80
C SER A 70 -3.15 0.04 10.54
N ALA A 71 -3.60 -0.11 11.80
CA ALA A 71 -3.83 1.00 12.73
C ALA A 71 -3.32 0.62 14.12
N VAL A 72 -2.93 1.63 14.91
CA VAL A 72 -2.61 1.47 16.34
C VAL A 72 -3.63 2.26 17.15
N LYS A 73 -4.26 1.60 18.11
CA LYS A 73 -5.18 2.24 19.06
C LYS A 73 -4.84 1.77 20.48
N GLY A 74 -4.27 2.66 21.28
CA GLY A 74 -3.73 2.29 22.58
C GLY A 74 -2.64 1.22 22.47
N ASP A 75 -2.75 0.14 23.24
CA ASP A 75 -1.79 -0.98 23.26
C ASP A 75 -2.11 -2.08 22.23
N THR A 76 -2.89 -1.76 21.20
CA THR A 76 -3.37 -2.76 20.23
C THR A 76 -3.06 -2.33 18.81
N VAL A 77 -2.51 -3.25 18.03
CA VAL A 77 -2.38 -3.15 16.58
C VAL A 77 -3.57 -3.85 15.93
N PHE A 78 -4.20 -3.18 14.98
CA PHE A 78 -5.28 -3.70 14.15
C PHE A 78 -4.80 -3.86 12.70
N LEU A 79 -5.21 -4.95 12.05
CA LEU A 79 -5.07 -5.15 10.62
C LEU A 79 -6.45 -5.22 9.97
N LEU A 80 -6.64 -4.42 8.93
CA LEU A 80 -7.73 -4.60 7.96
C LEU A 80 -7.12 -5.25 6.73
N TYR A 81 -7.59 -6.43 6.35
CA TYR A 81 -6.94 -7.23 5.33
C TYR A 81 -7.91 -7.73 4.27
N ARG A 82 -7.45 -7.81 3.03
CA ARG A 82 -8.18 -8.47 1.96
C ARG A 82 -8.25 -9.97 2.24
N ALA A 83 -9.44 -10.54 2.10
CA ALA A 83 -9.70 -11.96 2.24
C ALA A 83 -10.61 -12.46 1.13
N GLU A 84 -10.40 -13.69 0.66
CA GLU A 84 -11.13 -14.28 -0.44
C GLU A 84 -11.75 -15.64 -0.08
N ASP A 85 -12.99 -15.85 -0.54
CA ASP A 85 -13.60 -17.17 -0.63
C ASP A 85 -13.18 -17.89 -1.93
N THR A 86 -13.72 -19.09 -2.17
CA THR A 86 -13.46 -19.90 -3.38
C THR A 86 -14.62 -19.86 -4.38
N ILE A 87 -15.63 -19.00 -4.14
CA ILE A 87 -16.92 -19.06 -4.82
C ILE A 87 -17.05 -17.97 -5.88
N GLY A 88 -17.72 -18.28 -6.98
CA GLY A 88 -18.14 -17.33 -7.99
C GLY A 88 -17.32 -17.32 -9.25
N LYS A 89 -17.65 -16.40 -10.14
CA LYS A 89 -17.10 -16.29 -11.50
C LYS A 89 -15.57 -16.08 -11.53
N TYR A 90 -15.04 -15.41 -10.51
CA TYR A 90 -13.62 -15.08 -10.42
C TYR A 90 -12.85 -16.00 -9.47
N ASN A 91 -13.44 -17.13 -9.04
CA ASN A 91 -12.88 -18.06 -8.05
C ASN A 91 -12.55 -17.36 -6.71
N GLY A 92 -13.41 -16.45 -6.32
CA GLY A 92 -13.33 -15.70 -5.07
C GLY A 92 -13.97 -14.33 -5.17
N THR A 93 -14.54 -13.88 -4.04
CA THR A 93 -15.02 -12.51 -3.84
C THR A 93 -14.23 -11.92 -2.70
N SER A 94 -13.60 -10.78 -2.93
CA SER A 94 -12.78 -10.09 -1.93
C SER A 94 -13.64 -9.35 -0.91
N ARG A 95 -13.25 -9.44 0.37
CA ARG A 95 -13.83 -8.73 1.51
C ARG A 95 -12.73 -8.23 2.42
N ILE A 96 -13.02 -7.24 3.25
CA ILE A 96 -12.08 -6.74 4.23
C ILE A 96 -12.37 -7.36 5.59
N GLY A 97 -11.42 -8.14 6.08
CA GLY A 97 -11.40 -8.70 7.42
C GLY A 97 -10.76 -7.75 8.43
N LEU A 98 -10.96 -8.02 9.72
CA LEU A 98 -10.32 -7.33 10.83
C LEU A 98 -9.65 -8.34 11.76
N ALA A 99 -8.40 -8.07 12.13
CA ALA A 99 -7.69 -8.79 13.17
C ALA A 99 -7.00 -7.80 14.11
N TYR A 100 -6.70 -8.21 15.36
CA TYR A 100 -6.03 -7.38 16.33
C TYR A 100 -4.97 -8.14 17.13
N SER A 101 -3.95 -7.43 17.61
CA SER A 101 -2.82 -7.99 18.33
C SER A 101 -2.34 -7.04 19.43
N LEU A 102 -1.91 -7.58 20.57
CA LEU A 102 -1.30 -6.81 21.65
C LEU A 102 0.24 -6.73 21.54
N ASP A 103 0.83 -7.51 20.67
CA ASP A 103 2.29 -7.53 20.45
C ASP A 103 2.72 -7.14 19.03
N GLY A 104 1.77 -7.07 18.09
CA GLY A 104 1.99 -6.77 16.67
C GLY A 104 2.38 -7.98 15.83
N TYR A 105 2.36 -9.19 16.40
CA TYR A 105 2.81 -10.42 15.74
C TYR A 105 1.76 -11.53 15.77
N HIS A 106 1.07 -11.71 16.90
CA HIS A 106 0.07 -12.75 17.07
C HIS A 106 -1.33 -12.13 17.02
N PHE A 107 -2.06 -12.40 15.94
CA PHE A 107 -3.35 -11.77 15.67
C PHE A 107 -4.53 -12.67 15.99
N GLN A 108 -5.56 -12.06 16.57
CA GLN A 108 -6.88 -12.65 16.74
C GLN A 108 -7.82 -12.06 15.70
N LYS A 109 -8.50 -12.92 14.93
CA LYS A 109 -9.43 -12.52 13.89
C LYS A 109 -10.81 -12.21 14.42
N VAL A 110 -11.47 -11.22 13.83
CA VAL A 110 -12.91 -11.02 14.00
C VAL A 110 -13.65 -12.02 13.09
N PRO A 111 -14.70 -12.70 13.59
CA PRO A 111 -15.30 -13.82 12.87
C PRO A 111 -15.93 -13.49 11.52
N ALA A 112 -16.39 -12.26 11.30
CA ALA A 112 -17.03 -11.81 10.07
C ALA A 112 -16.23 -10.66 9.43
N PRO A 113 -16.32 -10.47 8.09
CA PRO A 113 -15.72 -9.33 7.44
C PRO A 113 -16.37 -8.03 7.91
N VAL A 114 -15.60 -6.94 7.91
CA VAL A 114 -16.06 -5.62 8.38
C VAL A 114 -16.46 -4.70 7.22
N LEU A 115 -16.02 -4.99 5.98
CA LEU A 115 -16.46 -4.31 4.77
C LEU A 115 -16.51 -5.33 3.62
N PHE A 116 -17.62 -5.33 2.89
CA PHE A 116 -17.93 -6.33 1.89
C PHE A 116 -18.95 -5.80 0.88
N PRO A 117 -19.09 -6.42 -0.32
CA PRO A 117 -20.21 -6.13 -1.22
C PRO A 117 -21.54 -6.43 -0.57
N ASP A 118 -22.43 -5.45 -0.60
CA ASP A 118 -23.75 -5.53 0.03
C ASP A 118 -24.86 -5.19 -0.99
N GLU A 119 -26.13 -5.38 -0.61
CA GLU A 119 -27.32 -4.92 -1.33
C GLU A 119 -27.52 -3.41 -1.13
N ASP A 120 -26.47 -2.62 -1.39
CA ASP A 120 -26.43 -1.17 -1.29
C ASP A 120 -26.24 -0.49 -2.66
N GLU A 121 -26.13 0.83 -2.68
CA GLU A 121 -25.91 1.63 -3.91
C GLU A 121 -24.55 1.35 -4.58
N PHE A 122 -23.61 0.70 -3.89
CA PHE A 122 -22.27 0.40 -4.38
C PHE A 122 -22.12 -1.01 -4.94
N LYS A 123 -23.15 -1.85 -4.84
CA LYS A 123 -23.15 -3.23 -5.33
C LYS A 123 -22.59 -3.37 -6.75
N ASN A 124 -23.01 -2.51 -7.67
CA ASN A 124 -22.58 -2.60 -9.07
C ASN A 124 -21.11 -2.25 -9.30
N TYR A 125 -20.44 -1.68 -8.31
CA TYR A 125 -19.00 -1.37 -8.36
C TYR A 125 -18.13 -2.41 -7.65
N GLU A 126 -18.73 -3.19 -6.75
CA GLU A 126 -18.05 -4.16 -5.89
C GLU A 126 -18.35 -5.62 -6.28
N TRP A 127 -19.43 -5.87 -6.99
CA TRP A 127 -19.88 -7.23 -7.31
C TRP A 127 -19.52 -7.63 -8.75
N GLU A 128 -18.85 -8.78 -8.98
CA GLU A 128 -18.57 -9.89 -8.07
C GLU A 128 -17.10 -9.93 -7.58
N GLY A 129 -16.25 -9.01 -7.95
CA GLY A 129 -14.84 -8.99 -7.58
C GLY A 129 -14.64 -8.72 -6.08
N GLY A 130 -15.25 -7.68 -5.56
CA GLY A 130 -15.26 -7.42 -4.11
C GLY A 130 -14.68 -6.09 -3.68
N CYS A 131 -14.38 -6.01 -2.38
CA CYS A 131 -13.68 -4.93 -1.72
C CYS A 131 -12.23 -5.37 -1.47
N GLU A 132 -11.24 -4.62 -2.00
CA GLU A 132 -9.85 -5.04 -2.05
C GLU A 132 -8.89 -3.99 -1.49
N ASP A 133 -7.71 -4.43 -1.07
CA ASP A 133 -6.50 -3.64 -0.86
C ASP A 133 -6.73 -2.36 -0.03
N PRO A 134 -7.07 -2.47 1.26
CA PRO A 134 -7.38 -1.33 2.11
C PRO A 134 -6.11 -0.55 2.48
N ARG A 135 -6.22 0.79 2.54
CA ARG A 135 -5.21 1.67 3.12
C ARG A 135 -5.88 2.61 4.11
N LEU A 136 -5.22 2.91 5.22
CA LEU A 136 -5.89 3.51 6.38
C LEU A 136 -5.12 4.67 6.97
N VAL A 137 -5.82 5.77 7.21
CA VAL A 137 -5.40 6.89 8.07
C VAL A 137 -6.53 7.24 9.02
N GLU A 138 -6.25 8.06 10.03
CA GLU A 138 -7.29 8.67 10.86
C GLU A 138 -7.20 10.20 10.82
N ASP A 139 -8.27 10.89 11.21
CA ASP A 139 -8.25 12.34 11.41
C ASP A 139 -7.86 12.69 12.86
N GLU A 140 -7.79 13.99 13.16
CA GLU A 140 -7.51 14.51 14.50
C GLU A 140 -8.52 14.02 15.57
N ASN A 141 -9.76 13.77 15.16
CA ASN A 141 -10.85 13.36 16.03
C ASN A 141 -10.92 11.84 16.23
N GLY A 142 -10.04 11.06 15.59
CA GLY A 142 -10.03 9.60 15.68
C GLY A 142 -11.05 8.92 14.77
N VAL A 143 -11.54 9.61 13.74
CA VAL A 143 -12.30 9.00 12.66
C VAL A 143 -11.32 8.38 11.68
N TYR A 144 -11.50 7.11 11.39
CA TYR A 144 -10.70 6.36 10.41
C TYR A 144 -11.25 6.59 9.00
N PHE A 145 -10.35 6.80 8.05
CA PHE A 145 -10.61 6.91 6.62
C PHE A 145 -9.86 5.80 5.90
N MET A 146 -10.61 4.87 5.33
CA MET A 146 -10.08 3.78 4.52
C MET A 146 -10.28 4.10 3.05
N THR A 147 -9.20 4.07 2.27
CA THR A 147 -9.29 3.91 0.82
C THR A 147 -9.24 2.43 0.50
N TYR A 148 -10.06 1.96 -0.43
CA TYR A 148 -10.11 0.58 -0.88
C TYR A 148 -10.43 0.50 -2.36
N THR A 149 -10.14 -0.62 -2.97
CA THR A 149 -10.50 -0.89 -4.36
C THR A 149 -11.87 -1.58 -4.40
N ALA A 150 -12.86 -0.93 -5.00
CA ALA A 150 -14.11 -1.55 -5.39
C ALA A 150 -13.91 -2.19 -6.77
N TYR A 151 -14.06 -3.51 -6.87
CA TYR A 151 -13.83 -4.27 -8.09
C TYR A 151 -15.09 -5.03 -8.51
N ASP A 152 -15.62 -4.70 -9.69
CA ASP A 152 -16.81 -5.35 -10.24
C ASP A 152 -16.50 -6.63 -11.04
N GLY A 153 -15.21 -6.99 -11.15
CA GLY A 153 -14.72 -8.11 -11.94
C GLY A 153 -14.22 -7.71 -13.33
N ASP A 154 -14.41 -6.45 -13.72
CA ASP A 154 -13.90 -5.87 -14.97
C ASP A 154 -13.04 -4.64 -14.68
N LYS A 155 -13.48 -3.78 -13.76
CA LYS A 155 -12.86 -2.48 -13.50
C LYS A 155 -12.67 -2.22 -12.01
N ALA A 156 -11.44 -1.87 -11.66
CA ALA A 156 -11.09 -1.39 -10.33
C ALA A 156 -11.38 0.12 -10.19
N ARG A 157 -11.95 0.52 -9.04
CA ARG A 157 -12.22 1.92 -8.71
C ARG A 157 -11.82 2.22 -7.28
N LEU A 158 -11.12 3.32 -7.09
CA LEU A 158 -10.70 3.76 -5.76
C LEU A 158 -11.89 4.37 -5.01
N PHE A 159 -12.29 3.72 -3.94
CA PHE A 159 -13.40 4.08 -3.09
C PHE A 159 -12.91 4.49 -1.71
N THR A 160 -13.77 5.13 -0.92
CA THR A 160 -13.49 5.46 0.47
C THR A 160 -14.65 5.06 1.39
N ALA A 161 -14.27 4.67 2.63
CA ALA A 161 -15.19 4.41 3.72
C ALA A 161 -14.65 5.01 5.03
N THR A 162 -15.55 5.31 5.98
CA THR A 162 -15.20 5.85 7.30
C THR A 162 -15.71 5.00 8.45
N SER A 163 -14.97 5.01 9.57
CA SER A 163 -15.34 4.32 10.79
C SER A 163 -14.83 5.06 12.02
N THR A 164 -15.48 4.89 13.16
CA THR A 164 -15.01 5.37 14.47
C THR A 164 -14.47 4.24 15.37
N ASP A 165 -14.66 2.98 14.93
CA ASP A 165 -14.35 1.81 15.76
C ASP A 165 -13.61 0.68 15.01
N LEU A 166 -13.31 0.86 13.70
CA LEU A 166 -12.70 -0.12 12.78
C LEU A 166 -13.59 -1.33 12.45
N ARG A 167 -14.80 -1.40 13.03
CA ARG A 167 -15.73 -2.53 12.87
C ARG A 167 -16.93 -2.20 11.99
N HIS A 168 -17.47 -1.00 12.16
CA HIS A 168 -18.62 -0.53 11.41
C HIS A 168 -18.18 0.57 10.45
N TRP A 169 -18.40 0.33 9.16
CA TRP A 169 -17.93 1.21 8.09
C TRP A 169 -19.09 1.82 7.33
N THR A 170 -18.99 3.11 7.07
CA THR A 170 -19.87 3.84 6.15
C THR A 170 -19.16 4.03 4.83
N LYS A 171 -19.63 3.41 3.77
CA LYS A 171 -19.12 3.60 2.41
C LYS A 171 -19.53 4.96 1.85
N HIS A 172 -18.64 5.62 1.11
CA HIS A 172 -18.88 6.91 0.45
C HIS A 172 -18.81 6.83 -1.07
N GLY A 173 -18.40 5.69 -1.62
CA GLY A 173 -18.23 5.47 -3.05
C GLY A 173 -16.89 5.99 -3.57
N SER A 174 -16.85 6.27 -4.89
CA SER A 174 -15.61 6.70 -5.55
C SER A 174 -15.07 7.99 -4.95
N VAL A 175 -13.76 7.99 -4.65
CA VAL A 175 -13.03 9.18 -4.16
C VAL A 175 -13.09 10.35 -5.15
N PHE A 176 -13.28 10.07 -6.44
CA PHE A 176 -13.36 11.07 -7.51
C PHE A 176 -14.79 11.49 -7.90
N LYS A 177 -15.81 11.08 -7.12
CA LYS A 177 -17.22 11.35 -7.39
C LYS A 177 -17.50 12.83 -7.67
N LYS A 178 -16.93 13.74 -6.89
CA LYS A 178 -17.13 15.19 -7.09
C LYS A 178 -16.24 15.79 -8.17
N ALA A 179 -15.24 15.09 -8.65
CA ALA A 179 -14.41 15.55 -9.77
C ALA A 179 -15.14 15.39 -11.12
N GLY A 180 -16.13 14.48 -11.21
CA GLY A 180 -16.97 14.26 -12.37
C GLY A 180 -17.13 12.78 -12.75
N ASP A 181 -18.19 12.45 -13.47
CA ASP A 181 -18.56 11.08 -13.83
C ASP A 181 -17.47 10.34 -14.63
N ASN A 182 -16.73 11.06 -15.45
CA ASN A 182 -15.60 10.48 -16.22
C ASN A 182 -14.54 9.88 -15.31
N TYR A 183 -14.30 10.47 -14.14
CA TYR A 183 -13.32 9.98 -13.16
C TYR A 183 -13.84 8.77 -12.37
N VAL A 184 -15.17 8.71 -12.13
CA VAL A 184 -15.79 7.51 -11.53
C VAL A 184 -15.73 6.32 -12.48
N ALA A 185 -15.87 6.56 -13.78
CA ALA A 185 -15.86 5.52 -14.80
C ALA A 185 -14.46 4.98 -15.14
N MET A 186 -13.39 5.67 -14.73
CA MET A 186 -12.02 5.26 -15.05
C MET A 186 -11.49 4.19 -14.09
N TRP A 187 -10.44 3.47 -14.54
CA TRP A 187 -9.67 2.60 -13.67
C TRP A 187 -8.92 3.45 -12.63
N SER A 188 -9.01 3.11 -11.36
CA SER A 188 -8.28 3.76 -10.28
C SER A 188 -8.11 2.81 -9.11
N LYS A 189 -6.95 2.85 -8.44
CA LYS A 189 -6.68 2.04 -7.25
C LYS A 189 -5.54 2.63 -6.42
N ALA A 190 -5.29 2.04 -5.25
CA ALA A 190 -4.15 2.29 -4.39
C ALA A 190 -4.03 3.76 -3.92
N GLY A 191 -4.84 4.15 -2.94
CA GLY A 191 -4.85 5.52 -2.39
C GLY A 191 -4.01 5.66 -1.12
N SER A 192 -2.75 6.12 -1.23
CA SER A 192 -1.86 6.40 -0.09
C SER A 192 -1.97 7.86 0.33
N ILE A 193 -2.60 8.11 1.48
CA ILE A 193 -2.84 9.46 2.01
C ILE A 193 -1.64 9.92 2.83
N VAL A 194 -1.26 11.21 2.70
CA VAL A 194 -0.18 11.81 3.49
C VAL A 194 -0.63 12.02 4.93
N CYS A 195 0.17 11.51 5.87
CA CYS A 195 -0.10 11.56 7.30
C CYS A 195 1.15 11.89 8.11
N ARG A 196 0.98 12.21 9.38
CA ARG A 196 2.02 12.20 10.39
C ARG A 196 1.82 11.04 11.35
N GLN A 197 2.89 10.52 11.88
CA GLN A 197 2.85 9.56 12.97
C GLN A 197 2.87 10.31 14.31
N GLU A 198 1.94 10.00 15.20
CA GLU A 198 1.86 10.57 16.55
C GLU A 198 1.32 9.53 17.52
N ASN A 199 2.14 9.09 18.49
CA ASN A 199 1.78 8.06 19.48
C ASN A 199 1.24 6.76 18.84
N GLY A 200 1.80 6.33 17.72
CA GLY A 200 1.35 5.15 16.97
C GLY A 200 0.25 5.43 15.94
N ARG A 201 -0.47 6.54 16.09
CA ARG A 201 -1.56 6.96 15.19
C ARG A 201 -0.99 7.49 13.86
N MET A 202 -1.63 7.16 12.75
CA MET A 202 -1.34 7.71 11.42
C MET A 202 -2.38 8.78 11.09
N ILE A 203 -2.08 10.03 11.45
CA ILE A 203 -3.03 11.15 11.37
C ILE A 203 -2.87 11.87 10.04
N ALA A 204 -3.92 11.84 9.21
CA ALA A 204 -3.96 12.57 7.93
C ALA A 204 -3.65 14.06 8.14
N THR A 205 -2.71 14.59 7.39
CA THR A 205 -2.16 15.92 7.64
C THR A 205 -2.23 16.80 6.40
N LYS A 206 -2.77 18.02 6.56
CA LYS A 206 -2.82 18.99 5.47
C LYS A 206 -1.45 19.64 5.22
N ILE A 207 -1.09 19.73 3.95
CA ILE A 207 0.07 20.51 3.48
C ILE A 207 -0.48 21.59 2.57
N ASN A 208 -0.14 22.86 2.85
CA ASN A 208 -0.66 24.02 2.13
C ASN A 208 -2.21 24.06 2.09
N GLY A 209 -2.85 23.67 3.21
CA GLY A 209 -4.31 23.72 3.37
C GLY A 209 -5.08 22.55 2.77
N LYS A 210 -4.43 21.61 2.10
CA LYS A 210 -5.06 20.43 1.48
C LYS A 210 -4.49 19.12 2.03
N TYR A 211 -5.33 18.09 2.11
CA TYR A 211 -4.87 16.70 2.19
C TYR A 211 -4.34 16.26 0.83
N TRP A 212 -3.33 15.40 0.83
CA TRP A 212 -2.69 14.86 -0.36
C TRP A 212 -2.79 13.34 -0.37
N MET A 213 -3.02 12.77 -1.56
CA MET A 213 -3.06 11.33 -1.81
C MET A 213 -2.26 11.01 -3.06
N TYR A 214 -1.42 9.97 -2.96
CA TYR A 214 -0.75 9.34 -4.09
C TYR A 214 -1.58 8.12 -4.50
N TRP A 215 -1.82 7.95 -5.81
CA TRP A 215 -2.70 6.91 -6.31
C TRP A 215 -2.26 6.41 -7.69
N GLY A 216 -2.79 5.26 -8.12
CA GLY A 216 -2.55 4.68 -9.44
C GLY A 216 -1.59 3.49 -9.42
N GLU A 217 -1.37 2.91 -10.57
CA GLU A 217 -0.40 1.85 -10.81
C GLU A 217 0.27 2.06 -12.17
N SER A 218 1.54 1.59 -12.32
CA SER A 218 2.45 1.88 -13.45
C SER A 218 2.93 3.33 -13.53
N ASN A 219 2.07 4.29 -13.19
CA ASN A 219 2.40 5.67 -12.89
C ASN A 219 1.80 6.04 -11.54
N ILE A 220 2.54 6.77 -10.72
CA ILE A 220 2.02 7.37 -9.51
C ILE A 220 1.51 8.77 -9.81
N TYR A 221 0.23 8.97 -9.54
CA TYR A 221 -0.49 10.22 -9.69
C TYR A 221 -0.75 10.87 -8.33
N MET A 222 -1.29 12.08 -8.34
CA MET A 222 -1.59 12.86 -7.15
C MET A 222 -3.04 13.35 -7.17
N ALA A 223 -3.63 13.45 -5.98
CA ALA A 223 -4.92 14.08 -5.77
C ALA A 223 -4.92 14.88 -4.47
N THR A 224 -5.80 15.88 -4.37
CA THR A 224 -5.97 16.69 -3.16
C THR A 224 -7.41 16.67 -2.68
N SER A 225 -7.61 16.88 -1.36
CA SER A 225 -8.92 16.90 -0.73
C SER A 225 -9.01 17.95 0.39
N ASP A 226 -10.21 18.41 0.67
CA ASP A 226 -10.52 19.23 1.83
C ASP A 226 -11.01 18.42 3.04
N ASN A 227 -11.57 17.20 2.80
CA ASN A 227 -12.37 16.44 3.76
C ASN A 227 -12.04 14.94 3.84
N LEU A 228 -11.00 14.45 3.14
CA LEU A 228 -10.57 13.04 3.08
C LEU A 228 -11.56 12.08 2.37
N ILE A 229 -12.71 12.56 1.93
CA ILE A 229 -13.74 11.77 1.23
C ILE A 229 -13.73 12.08 -0.27
N ASP A 230 -13.81 13.36 -0.60
CA ASP A 230 -13.89 13.84 -1.98
C ASP A 230 -12.52 14.32 -2.44
N TRP A 231 -11.99 13.71 -3.48
CA TRP A 231 -10.66 14.00 -3.99
C TRP A 231 -10.71 14.57 -5.40
N THR A 232 -9.81 15.51 -5.67
CA THR A 232 -9.63 16.10 -7.00
C THR A 232 -8.26 15.68 -7.53
N PRO A 233 -8.18 14.91 -8.64
CA PRO A 233 -6.90 14.53 -9.23
C PRO A 233 -6.20 15.74 -9.82
N LEU A 234 -4.87 15.78 -9.71
CA LEU A 234 -4.06 16.83 -10.32
C LEU A 234 -3.88 16.55 -11.81
N LEU A 235 -4.26 17.53 -12.64
CA LEU A 235 -4.18 17.42 -14.08
C LEU A 235 -2.87 18.00 -14.61
N GLU A 236 -2.29 17.36 -15.64
CA GLU A 236 -1.19 17.92 -16.39
C GLU A 236 -1.72 19.01 -17.33
N THR A 237 -1.16 20.21 -17.21
CA THR A 237 -1.56 21.38 -18.00
C THR A 237 -0.50 21.80 -19.02
N ASP A 238 0.71 21.25 -18.94
CA ASP A 238 1.77 21.49 -19.89
C ASP A 238 1.57 20.57 -21.11
N PRO A 239 1.25 21.11 -22.30
CA PRO A 239 1.03 20.30 -23.51
C PRO A 239 2.20 19.40 -23.88
N GLN A 240 3.44 19.79 -23.51
CA GLN A 240 4.64 19.00 -23.80
C GLN A 240 4.80 17.78 -22.88
N LYS A 241 4.15 17.80 -21.74
CA LYS A 241 4.15 16.72 -20.74
C LYS A 241 2.89 15.86 -20.79
N MET A 242 1.86 16.29 -21.51
CA MET A 242 0.64 15.50 -21.68
C MET A 242 0.97 14.19 -22.38
N LYS A 243 0.81 13.09 -21.67
CA LYS A 243 0.96 11.73 -22.19
C LYS A 243 -0.31 10.95 -21.87
N PRO A 244 -0.99 10.40 -22.88
CA PRO A 244 -2.08 9.46 -22.61
C PRO A 244 -1.50 8.23 -21.91
N ASP A 245 -2.15 7.78 -20.84
CA ASP A 245 -1.86 6.48 -20.25
C ASP A 245 -2.56 5.40 -21.11
N THR A 246 -1.81 4.83 -22.04
CA THR A 246 -2.34 3.82 -22.97
C THR A 246 -2.64 2.49 -22.29
N MET A 247 -2.01 2.19 -21.13
CA MET A 247 -2.29 0.97 -20.39
C MET A 247 -3.67 1.02 -19.70
N ARG A 248 -4.07 2.21 -19.25
CA ARG A 248 -5.34 2.42 -18.54
C ARG A 248 -6.41 3.12 -19.40
N ASN A 249 -6.10 3.44 -20.65
CA ASN A 249 -6.99 4.15 -21.59
C ASN A 249 -7.55 5.45 -20.99
N TYR A 250 -6.73 6.21 -20.26
CA TYR A 250 -7.16 7.49 -19.72
C TYR A 250 -7.31 8.51 -20.85
N THR A 251 -8.47 9.14 -20.90
CA THR A 251 -8.73 10.27 -21.81
C THR A 251 -8.19 11.60 -21.26
N THR A 252 -7.81 11.61 -19.98
CA THR A 252 -7.31 12.77 -19.25
C THR A 252 -5.84 12.54 -18.90
N SER A 253 -5.00 13.57 -19.07
CA SER A 253 -3.60 13.53 -18.64
C SER A 253 -3.50 13.99 -17.18
N PHE A 254 -3.02 13.11 -16.30
CA PHE A 254 -2.76 13.41 -14.90
C PHE A 254 -1.30 13.81 -14.69
N GLN A 255 -1.04 14.63 -13.67
CA GLN A 255 0.33 14.90 -13.25
C GLN A 255 0.95 13.63 -12.68
N ILE A 256 2.05 13.20 -13.31
CA ILE A 256 2.82 12.04 -12.89
C ILE A 256 3.86 12.48 -11.87
N LEU A 257 3.84 11.88 -10.68
CA LEU A 257 4.86 12.06 -9.66
C LEU A 257 6.14 11.30 -10.03
N PHE A 258 6.00 10.02 -10.36
CA PHE A 258 7.03 9.17 -10.96
C PHE A 258 6.42 7.94 -11.64
N SER A 259 7.23 7.30 -12.48
CA SER A 259 6.85 6.11 -13.25
C SER A 259 7.82 4.96 -12.99
N THR A 260 7.60 3.83 -13.67
CA THR A 260 8.53 2.70 -13.76
C THR A 260 9.89 3.12 -14.33
N ARG A 261 10.94 2.32 -14.06
CA ARG A 261 12.32 2.58 -14.52
C ARG A 261 12.90 1.34 -15.19
N GLU A 262 13.27 1.46 -16.45
CA GLU A 262 13.98 0.41 -17.18
C GLU A 262 15.32 0.06 -16.49
N GLY A 263 15.65 -1.23 -16.45
CA GLY A 263 16.86 -1.76 -15.81
C GLY A 263 16.83 -1.78 -14.29
N LYS A 264 15.69 -1.45 -13.66
CA LYS A 264 15.51 -1.43 -12.21
C LYS A 264 14.42 -2.42 -11.78
N PHE A 265 14.38 -2.73 -10.47
CA PHE A 265 13.40 -3.61 -9.85
C PHE A 265 11.94 -3.16 -10.02
N ASP A 266 11.73 -1.90 -10.34
CA ASP A 266 10.43 -1.24 -10.51
C ASP A 266 10.14 -0.92 -11.99
N SER A 267 10.46 -1.84 -12.88
CA SER A 267 10.42 -1.65 -14.33
C SER A 267 9.07 -1.94 -14.98
N GLU A 268 8.22 -2.76 -14.37
CA GLU A 268 6.90 -3.11 -14.94
C GLU A 268 5.76 -2.39 -14.26
N LEU A 269 5.83 -2.24 -12.93
CA LEU A 269 4.79 -1.64 -12.12
C LEU A 269 5.39 -0.82 -10.99
N VAL A 270 4.74 0.28 -10.64
CA VAL A 270 4.85 1.02 -9.38
C VAL A 270 3.45 1.28 -8.85
N GLU A 271 3.21 1.00 -7.56
CA GLU A 271 1.90 1.14 -6.94
C GLU A 271 2.05 1.64 -5.49
N PRO A 272 1.23 2.59 -5.01
CA PRO A 272 1.30 3.04 -3.62
C PRO A 272 1.20 1.89 -2.61
N GLY A 273 2.07 1.92 -1.62
CA GLY A 273 2.04 1.04 -0.45
C GLY A 273 1.21 1.64 0.69
N PRO A 274 1.73 1.64 1.93
CA PRO A 274 1.06 2.23 3.08
C PRO A 274 0.89 3.75 2.97
N PRO A 275 0.15 4.41 3.87
CA PRO A 275 0.09 5.87 3.97
C PRO A 275 1.48 6.51 3.97
N ALA A 276 1.62 7.64 3.27
CA ALA A 276 2.88 8.37 3.17
C ALA A 276 3.12 9.20 4.44
N VAL A 277 4.25 8.99 5.11
CA VAL A 277 4.51 9.56 6.44
C VAL A 277 5.42 10.78 6.37
N ILE A 278 4.98 11.88 6.97
CA ILE A 278 5.82 13.07 7.16
C ILE A 278 6.90 12.77 8.20
N THR A 279 8.16 12.94 7.80
CA THR A 279 9.36 12.78 8.62
C THR A 279 10.18 14.08 8.65
N GLU A 280 11.29 14.09 9.38
CA GLU A 280 12.22 15.21 9.36
C GLU A 280 12.83 15.43 7.97
N GLU A 281 13.12 14.37 7.26
CA GLU A 281 13.76 14.37 5.92
C GLU A 281 12.78 14.74 4.77
N GLY A 282 11.47 14.65 5.00
CA GLY A 282 10.45 14.91 3.99
C GLY A 282 9.23 14.03 4.17
N ILE A 283 8.49 13.78 3.10
CA ILE A 283 7.40 12.82 3.08
C ILE A 283 7.97 11.48 2.62
N LEU A 284 8.04 10.51 3.51
CA LEU A 284 8.41 9.14 3.19
C LEU A 284 7.23 8.44 2.52
N PHE A 285 7.41 8.04 1.29
CA PHE A 285 6.44 7.28 0.50
C PHE A 285 7.01 5.91 0.15
N ILE A 286 6.41 4.85 0.68
CA ILE A 286 6.74 3.46 0.35
C ILE A 286 5.85 3.02 -0.80
N TYR A 287 6.43 2.35 -1.80
CA TYR A 287 5.69 1.88 -2.98
C TYR A 287 6.04 0.43 -3.30
N ASN A 288 5.07 -0.29 -3.83
CA ASN A 288 5.22 -1.62 -4.42
C ASN A 288 5.71 -1.51 -5.84
N SER A 289 6.40 -2.53 -6.30
CA SER A 289 6.95 -2.60 -7.65
C SER A 289 6.88 -4.02 -8.20
N LYS A 290 6.98 -4.15 -9.52
CA LYS A 290 7.15 -5.42 -10.21
C LYS A 290 8.31 -5.35 -11.19
N ASN A 291 9.16 -6.40 -11.15
CA ASN A 291 10.31 -6.54 -12.01
C ASN A 291 9.92 -7.13 -13.37
N SER A 292 10.19 -6.40 -14.45
CA SER A 292 9.85 -6.84 -15.81
C SER A 292 10.77 -7.98 -16.30
N PRO A 293 10.22 -9.05 -16.86
CA PRO A 293 11.01 -10.09 -17.52
C PRO A 293 11.84 -9.55 -18.71
N ALA A 294 11.31 -8.55 -19.40
CA ALA A 294 11.92 -8.04 -20.64
C ALA A 294 13.03 -7.01 -20.38
N PHE A 295 12.82 -6.10 -19.42
CA PHE A 295 13.69 -4.92 -19.22
C PHE A 295 13.89 -4.58 -17.75
N GLY A 296 13.74 -5.54 -16.85
CA GLY A 296 13.94 -5.37 -15.41
C GLY A 296 15.39 -5.50 -14.95
N ASP A 297 15.56 -5.44 -13.62
CA ASP A 297 16.82 -5.73 -12.96
C ASP A 297 17.15 -7.22 -13.07
N LYS A 298 18.31 -7.54 -13.63
CA LYS A 298 18.76 -8.93 -13.86
C LYS A 298 19.20 -9.67 -12.60
N ASN A 299 19.36 -8.95 -11.48
CA ASN A 299 19.66 -9.54 -10.18
C ASN A 299 18.42 -9.97 -9.39
N LEU A 300 17.22 -9.65 -9.90
CA LEU A 300 15.94 -10.02 -9.33
C LEU A 300 15.18 -10.93 -10.29
N ALA A 301 14.55 -11.97 -9.79
CA ALA A 301 13.77 -12.89 -10.60
C ALA A 301 12.65 -12.16 -11.38
N ASP A 302 12.32 -12.68 -12.56
CA ASP A 302 11.27 -12.16 -13.41
C ASP A 302 9.92 -12.15 -12.70
N GLY A 303 9.16 -11.08 -12.85
CA GLY A 303 7.83 -10.93 -12.25
C GLY A 303 7.82 -10.74 -10.73
N THR A 304 8.99 -10.61 -10.08
CA THR A 304 9.06 -10.42 -8.63
C THR A 304 8.45 -9.09 -8.22
N TYR A 305 7.58 -9.14 -7.22
CA TYR A 305 7.08 -7.97 -6.51
C TYR A 305 7.99 -7.66 -5.30
N ALA A 306 8.50 -6.45 -5.28
CA ALA A 306 9.38 -5.92 -4.25
C ALA A 306 8.94 -4.50 -3.88
N ALA A 307 9.56 -3.88 -2.88
CA ALA A 307 9.20 -2.52 -2.52
C ALA A 307 10.39 -1.57 -2.48
N GLY A 308 10.11 -0.31 -2.85
CA GLY A 308 11.01 0.82 -2.80
C GLY A 308 10.49 1.95 -1.94
N GLN A 309 11.32 2.97 -1.75
CA GLN A 309 10.97 4.17 -0.98
C GLN A 309 11.32 5.43 -1.76
N VAL A 310 10.51 6.47 -1.57
CA VAL A 310 10.71 7.81 -2.11
C VAL A 310 10.62 8.82 -0.97
N ILE A 311 11.49 9.81 -0.97
CA ILE A 311 11.37 11.01 -0.13
C ILE A 311 10.89 12.15 -1.00
N LEU A 312 9.78 12.77 -0.59
CA LEU A 312 9.19 13.93 -1.25
C LEU A 312 9.38 15.18 -0.39
N ASP A 313 9.36 16.34 -1.03
CA ASP A 313 9.48 17.62 -0.33
C ASP A 313 8.25 17.88 0.54
N LYS A 314 8.44 18.08 1.86
CA LYS A 314 7.35 18.32 2.81
C LYS A 314 6.57 19.61 2.59
N ASN A 315 7.12 20.55 1.83
CA ASN A 315 6.46 21.81 1.48
C ASN A 315 5.87 21.77 0.06
N ASN A 316 6.34 20.83 -0.77
CA ASN A 316 5.84 20.60 -2.12
C ASN A 316 5.67 19.08 -2.38
N PRO A 317 4.54 18.48 -1.99
CA PRO A 317 4.32 17.04 -2.11
C PRO A 317 4.38 16.48 -3.53
N ALA A 318 4.40 17.34 -4.54
CA ALA A 318 4.58 16.97 -5.94
C ALA A 318 6.05 16.86 -6.38
N LYS A 319 7.01 17.08 -5.46
CA LYS A 319 8.43 17.09 -5.79
C LYS A 319 9.17 15.92 -5.15
N VAL A 320 9.69 15.02 -5.99
CA VAL A 320 10.60 13.94 -5.58
C VAL A 320 11.97 14.52 -5.23
N LEU A 321 12.47 14.21 -4.05
CA LEU A 321 13.83 14.56 -3.60
C LEU A 321 14.78 13.36 -3.78
N HIS A 322 14.36 12.18 -3.34
CA HIS A 322 15.16 10.96 -3.40
C HIS A 322 14.27 9.76 -3.71
N ARG A 323 14.80 8.76 -4.43
CA ARG A 323 14.15 7.47 -4.68
C ARG A 323 15.21 6.38 -4.56
N THR A 324 14.88 5.27 -3.89
CA THR A 324 15.81 4.15 -3.74
C THR A 324 16.14 3.54 -5.10
N ASP A 325 17.42 3.19 -5.31
CA ASP A 325 17.89 2.53 -6.53
C ASP A 325 17.74 1.01 -6.47
N GLN A 326 17.61 0.47 -5.26
CA GLN A 326 17.43 -0.94 -4.94
C GLN A 326 16.16 -1.10 -4.13
N TRP A 327 15.58 -2.28 -4.17
CA TRP A 327 14.51 -2.68 -3.26
C TRP A 327 15.02 -2.74 -1.82
N PHE A 328 14.13 -2.55 -0.84
CA PHE A 328 14.47 -2.73 0.56
C PHE A 328 13.82 -3.97 1.18
N ILE A 329 12.81 -4.54 0.52
CA ILE A 329 12.17 -5.81 0.85
C ILE A 329 11.82 -6.56 -0.44
N THR A 330 12.05 -7.88 -0.46
CA THR A 330 11.83 -8.77 -1.60
C THR A 330 11.55 -10.19 -1.10
N PRO A 331 10.84 -11.04 -1.86
CA PRO A 331 10.58 -12.42 -1.47
C PRO A 331 11.86 -13.24 -1.26
N ASP A 332 11.97 -13.86 -0.09
CA ASP A 332 13.07 -14.75 0.29
C ASP A 332 12.62 -15.95 1.15
N GLN A 333 11.34 -15.99 1.51
CA GLN A 333 10.74 -17.06 2.30
C GLN A 333 9.82 -17.94 1.44
N PRO A 334 9.66 -19.24 1.73
CA PRO A 334 8.82 -20.13 0.92
C PRO A 334 7.39 -19.65 0.70
N PHE A 335 6.79 -19.03 1.72
CA PHE A 335 5.42 -18.50 1.65
C PHE A 335 5.30 -17.16 0.89
N GLU A 336 6.42 -16.53 0.56
CA GLU A 336 6.51 -15.35 -0.30
C GLU A 336 6.76 -15.72 -1.77
N ILE A 337 7.31 -16.91 -1.99
CA ILE A 337 7.70 -17.41 -3.32
C ILE A 337 6.55 -18.14 -4.00
N THR A 338 5.72 -18.86 -3.23
CA THR A 338 4.64 -19.70 -3.79
C THR A 338 3.30 -19.39 -3.14
N GLY A 339 2.29 -19.09 -3.96
CA GLY A 339 0.91 -18.80 -3.55
C GLY A 339 0.01 -18.54 -4.76
N GLN A 340 -1.02 -17.73 -4.61
CA GLN A 340 -1.92 -17.34 -5.70
C GLN A 340 -1.14 -16.58 -6.81
N VAL A 341 -0.24 -15.69 -6.40
CA VAL A 341 0.76 -15.05 -7.27
C VAL A 341 2.16 -15.34 -6.71
N ASN A 342 3.06 -15.83 -7.54
CA ASN A 342 4.40 -16.19 -7.10
C ASN A 342 5.32 -14.98 -6.94
N ASN A 343 6.29 -15.07 -6.02
CA ASN A 343 7.34 -14.08 -5.78
C ASN A 343 6.79 -12.69 -5.39
N VAL A 344 5.96 -12.62 -4.33
CA VAL A 344 5.34 -11.36 -3.89
C VAL A 344 5.69 -11.02 -2.45
N CYS A 345 6.19 -9.79 -2.26
CA CYS A 345 6.11 -8.99 -1.03
C CYS A 345 5.36 -7.70 -1.38
N PHE A 346 4.06 -7.62 -1.05
CA PHE A 346 3.22 -6.47 -1.34
C PHE A 346 2.90 -5.68 -0.06
N VAL A 347 3.54 -4.52 0.12
CA VAL A 347 3.49 -3.76 1.38
C VAL A 347 2.31 -2.79 1.39
N GLU A 348 1.47 -2.82 2.44
CA GLU A 348 0.33 -1.91 2.58
C GLU A 348 0.12 -1.40 4.01
N GLY A 349 0.58 -2.12 5.04
CA GLY A 349 0.45 -1.71 6.42
C GLY A 349 1.77 -1.20 7.00
N LEU A 350 1.77 -0.01 7.59
CA LEU A 350 2.91 0.53 8.33
C LEU A 350 2.42 1.05 9.68
N ALA A 351 2.92 0.50 10.78
CA ALA A 351 2.56 0.89 12.13
C ALA A 351 3.80 1.22 12.96
N PHE A 352 3.73 2.29 13.76
CA PHE A 352 4.71 2.53 14.82
C PHE A 352 4.15 2.05 16.14
N PHE A 353 4.79 1.02 16.72
CA PHE A 353 4.27 0.35 17.92
C PHE A 353 5.42 -0.15 18.79
N LYS A 354 5.40 0.22 20.08
CA LYS A 354 6.42 -0.19 21.07
C LYS A 354 7.85 0.04 20.56
N ASP A 355 8.14 1.29 20.18
CA ASP A 355 9.44 1.78 19.71
C ASP A 355 10.02 1.04 18.48
N ARG A 356 9.12 0.58 17.60
CA ARG A 356 9.51 -0.03 16.33
C ARG A 356 8.51 0.27 15.22
N TRP A 357 9.00 0.29 14.01
CA TRP A 357 8.15 0.25 12.82
C TRP A 357 7.86 -1.21 12.47
N LEU A 358 6.59 -1.52 12.30
CA LEU A 358 6.09 -2.80 11.81
C LEU A 358 5.53 -2.58 10.40
N LEU A 359 6.09 -3.28 9.43
CA LEU A 359 5.68 -3.25 8.03
C LEU A 359 4.95 -4.55 7.72
N TYR A 360 3.64 -4.47 7.55
CA TYR A 360 2.80 -5.61 7.19
C TYR A 360 2.63 -5.69 5.69
N TYR A 361 2.69 -6.89 5.14
CA TYR A 361 2.65 -7.12 3.70
C TYR A 361 1.98 -8.43 3.33
N GLY A 362 1.36 -8.45 2.12
CA GLY A 362 0.87 -9.65 1.47
C GLY A 362 2.03 -10.47 0.93
N THR A 363 1.95 -11.79 1.09
CA THR A 363 2.96 -12.75 0.64
C THR A 363 2.36 -13.71 -0.37
N ALA A 364 2.88 -13.69 -1.60
CA ALA A 364 2.41 -14.51 -2.71
C ALA A 364 0.87 -14.46 -2.89
N ASP A 365 0.23 -13.32 -2.52
CA ASP A 365 -1.22 -13.09 -2.47
C ASP A 365 -2.01 -14.17 -1.71
N SER A 366 -1.42 -14.70 -0.63
CA SER A 366 -2.01 -15.84 0.08
C SER A 366 -1.96 -15.75 1.60
N LYS A 367 -0.98 -15.02 2.15
CA LYS A 367 -0.81 -14.86 3.60
C LYS A 367 -0.30 -13.46 3.92
N ILE A 368 -0.29 -13.12 5.20
CA ILE A 368 0.25 -11.86 5.70
C ILE A 368 1.48 -12.13 6.53
N ALA A 369 2.52 -11.35 6.28
CA ALA A 369 3.75 -11.35 7.08
C ALA A 369 4.05 -9.94 7.61
N VAL A 370 5.01 -9.86 8.54
CA VAL A 370 5.50 -8.63 9.14
C VAL A 370 7.02 -8.59 9.11
N ALA A 371 7.55 -7.42 8.75
CA ALA A 371 8.96 -7.08 8.95
C ALA A 371 9.06 -5.94 9.95
N GLU A 372 10.14 -5.92 10.74
CA GLU A 372 10.34 -4.91 11.78
C GLU A 372 11.59 -4.07 11.57
N LEU A 373 11.50 -2.79 11.97
CA LEU A 373 12.64 -1.89 12.12
C LEU A 373 12.60 -1.30 13.53
N LYS A 374 13.58 -1.67 14.36
CA LYS A 374 13.73 -1.10 15.72
C LYS A 374 14.30 0.30 15.63
N VAL A 375 13.63 1.25 16.24
CA VAL A 375 14.17 2.59 16.44
C VAL A 375 15.14 2.49 17.63
N LYS A 376 16.41 2.89 17.42
CA LYS A 376 17.36 2.95 18.54
C LYS A 376 16.88 4.03 19.50
N PRO A 377 16.80 3.78 20.80
CA PRO A 377 16.61 4.86 21.76
C PRO A 377 17.79 5.84 21.64
N ASP A 378 17.48 7.13 21.62
CA ASP A 378 18.45 8.23 21.67
C ASP A 378 19.33 8.18 22.92
#